data_404ac3b7e04ea8373f18213fa0f73649
#
_entry.id   404ac3b7e04ea8373f18213fa0f73649
#
_cell.length_a   1.000
_cell.length_b   1.000
_cell.length_c   1.000
_cell.angle_alpha   90.00
_cell.angle_beta   90.00
_cell.angle_gamma   90.00
#
_symmetry.space_group_name_H-M   'P 1'
#
loop_
_entity.id
_entity.type
_entity.pdbx_description
1 polymer ?
#
loop_
_entity_poly.entity_id
_entity_poly.type
_entity_poly.pdbx_seq_one_letter_code
_entity_poly.pdbx_strand_id
1 'polypeptide(L)'
;PSQWMGDTTDVPNRMSDNDEPDRLGEFDLIAAYFRPLTEGRPEALDLKDDAGLLTPPKGCQLVVTTDALVAGQHFLADADPECLAVKALGVNLSDLAAMGATPAAYTLALAAPKPIVPGWLQTFASGLGDMQAAHGIFLLGGDTVTTNGPLTLSITALGWVAAGQALRRSGAQTGDDLYLSGSIGDAALGLLVARDGRTLAGVDGDAFLRDRYDRPRPRTALGPRLVSIATSCIDVSDGLAADVGHIAKTSGLGAEIGVQDLPLSDAARAALAADPSLLKTLVTGGDDYELAFTAPPSSAAAVATAARESGVPVTRIGTMTTEPDVRLLGPGGAMLDLGPGGYRHF
;
A
#
# COMPACT_ATOMS: atom_id res chain seq x y z
N PRO A 1 0.87 -27.34 65.60
CA PRO A 1 -0.43 -27.93 65.73
C PRO A 1 -1.49 -27.07 65.05
N SER A 2 -2.35 -27.72 64.35
CA SER A 2 -3.62 -27.33 63.71
C SER A 2 -3.55 -27.25 62.19
N GLN A 3 -3.80 -28.35 61.57
CA GLN A 3 -4.95 -28.78 60.78
C GLN A 3 -5.74 -27.68 60.11
N TRP A 4 -5.67 -27.64 58.78
CA TRP A 4 -6.76 -27.27 57.91
C TRP A 4 -6.94 -28.35 56.84
N MET A 5 -7.85 -29.29 57.13
CA MET A 5 -8.58 -30.05 56.13
C MET A 5 -9.75 -29.18 55.68
N GLY A 6 -9.85 -28.88 54.42
CA GLY A 6 -10.97 -28.20 53.79
C GLY A 6 -11.33 -28.88 52.48
N ASP A 7 -12.45 -29.44 52.52
CA ASP A 7 -13.34 -30.13 51.64
C ASP A 7 -13.14 -29.97 50.14
N THR A 8 -13.04 -31.10 49.45
CA THR A 8 -13.17 -31.21 47.98
C THR A 8 -14.65 -31.24 47.65
N THR A 9 -15.20 -30.14 47.19
CA THR A 9 -16.51 -30.15 46.54
C THR A 9 -16.39 -29.67 45.11
N ASP A 10 -16.76 -30.57 44.21
CA ASP A 10 -17.28 -30.42 42.84
C ASP A 10 -16.84 -29.18 42.04
N VAL A 11 -15.88 -29.43 41.18
CA VAL A 11 -15.69 -28.61 39.97
C VAL A 11 -16.72 -29.12 38.95
N PRO A 12 -17.69 -28.31 38.52
CA PRO A 12 -18.61 -28.72 37.46
C PRO A 12 -17.83 -28.94 36.19
N ASN A 13 -18.06 -30.07 35.62
CA ASN A 13 -17.81 -30.58 34.30
C ASN A 13 -17.51 -29.44 33.26
N ARG A 14 -16.28 -29.42 32.77
CA ARG A 14 -15.94 -28.69 31.55
C ARG A 14 -16.90 -29.16 30.47
N MET A 15 -17.81 -28.27 30.05
CA MET A 15 -18.50 -28.43 28.79
C MET A 15 -17.40 -28.61 27.73
N SER A 16 -17.46 -29.65 26.98
CA SER A 16 -16.58 -29.95 25.85
C SER A 16 -16.78 -28.84 24.83
N ASP A 17 -15.68 -28.26 24.33
CA ASP A 17 -15.63 -27.26 23.27
C ASP A 17 -16.20 -27.74 21.90
N ASN A 18 -16.98 -28.82 21.89
CA ASN A 18 -17.44 -29.52 20.69
C ASN A 18 -18.92 -29.29 20.32
N ASP A 19 -19.65 -28.40 20.98
CA ASP A 19 -21.09 -28.24 20.77
C ASP A 19 -21.52 -26.91 20.12
N GLU A 20 -20.64 -26.22 19.34
CA GLU A 20 -21.06 -25.20 18.39
C GLU A 20 -20.98 -25.79 16.96
N PRO A 21 -22.11 -26.00 16.27
CA PRO A 21 -22.15 -26.77 15.02
C PRO A 21 -21.67 -26.05 13.76
N ASP A 22 -20.82 -25.03 13.82
CA ASP A 22 -20.33 -24.32 12.60
C ASP A 22 -18.93 -23.67 12.73
N ARG A 23 -18.09 -24.13 13.65
CA ARG A 23 -16.69 -23.64 13.69
C ARG A 23 -15.79 -24.57 12.89
N LEU A 24 -15.41 -24.10 11.69
CA LEU A 24 -14.30 -24.72 10.95
C LEU A 24 -13.04 -24.71 11.83
N GLY A 25 -12.33 -25.84 11.88
CA GLY A 25 -10.99 -25.90 12.47
C GLY A 25 -10.02 -25.01 11.68
N GLU A 26 -8.89 -24.69 12.27
CA GLU A 26 -7.86 -23.84 11.61
C GLU A 26 -7.46 -24.37 10.23
N PHE A 27 -7.19 -25.69 10.12
CA PHE A 27 -6.80 -26.31 8.86
C PHE A 27 -7.93 -26.30 7.82
N ASP A 28 -9.17 -26.47 8.24
CA ASP A 28 -10.34 -26.43 7.37
C ASP A 28 -10.53 -25.00 6.84
N LEU A 29 -10.28 -24.01 7.67
CA LEU A 29 -10.34 -22.58 7.34
C LEU A 29 -9.28 -22.23 6.31
N ILE A 30 -8.03 -22.66 6.53
CA ILE A 30 -6.92 -22.48 5.58
C ILE A 30 -7.26 -23.17 4.24
N ALA A 31 -7.77 -24.40 4.29
CA ALA A 31 -8.12 -25.15 3.10
C ALA A 31 -9.28 -24.50 2.31
N ALA A 32 -10.25 -23.92 3.00
CA ALA A 32 -11.43 -23.32 2.36
C ALA A 32 -11.14 -21.95 1.75
N TYR A 33 -10.38 -21.09 2.44
CA TYR A 33 -10.25 -19.69 2.06
C TYR A 33 -8.87 -19.31 1.52
N PHE A 34 -7.79 -19.92 2.01
CA PHE A 34 -6.44 -19.51 1.63
C PHE A 34 -5.77 -20.43 0.60
N ARG A 35 -6.03 -21.75 0.65
CA ARG A 35 -5.47 -22.66 -0.34
C ARG A 35 -5.84 -22.31 -1.80
N PRO A 36 -7.06 -21.90 -2.14
CA PRO A 36 -7.37 -21.46 -3.50
C PRO A 36 -6.49 -20.32 -4.00
N LEU A 37 -6.01 -19.45 -3.12
CA LEU A 37 -5.14 -18.32 -3.44
C LEU A 37 -3.72 -18.74 -3.85
N THR A 38 -3.34 -20.00 -3.66
CA THR A 38 -2.08 -20.54 -4.19
C THR A 38 -2.14 -20.77 -5.71
N GLU A 39 -3.31 -20.73 -6.31
CA GLU A 39 -3.55 -21.01 -7.74
C GLU A 39 -3.00 -22.37 -8.17
N GLY A 40 -2.86 -23.31 -7.25
CA GLY A 40 -2.25 -24.62 -7.49
C GLY A 40 -0.76 -24.56 -7.83
N ARG A 41 -0.09 -23.47 -7.50
CA ARG A 41 1.36 -23.30 -7.71
C ARG A 41 2.14 -24.31 -6.89
N PRO A 42 3.05 -25.09 -7.50
CA PRO A 42 3.83 -26.11 -6.78
C PRO A 42 4.76 -25.48 -5.72
N GLU A 43 5.11 -24.21 -5.87
CA GLU A 43 5.93 -23.45 -4.92
C GLU A 43 5.26 -23.29 -3.55
N ALA A 44 3.93 -23.25 -3.50
CA ALA A 44 3.16 -23.12 -2.27
C ALA A 44 2.89 -24.45 -1.56
N LEU A 45 3.29 -25.59 -2.15
CA LEU A 45 3.16 -26.93 -1.58
C LEU A 45 1.75 -27.24 -1.04
N ASP A 46 0.71 -26.67 -1.69
CA ASP A 46 -0.71 -26.81 -1.32
C ASP A 46 -1.03 -26.31 0.12
N LEU A 47 -0.17 -25.47 0.70
CA LEU A 47 -0.16 -24.99 2.11
C LEU A 47 -0.16 -26.15 3.13
N LYS A 48 0.53 -27.25 2.82
CA LYS A 48 0.59 -28.44 3.69
C LYS A 48 1.96 -28.66 4.34
N ASP A 49 2.96 -27.93 3.91
CA ASP A 49 4.32 -27.95 4.45
C ASP A 49 4.62 -26.72 5.29
N ASP A 50 5.70 -26.75 6.06
CA ASP A 50 6.12 -25.68 6.96
C ASP A 50 6.52 -24.37 6.24
N ALA A 51 6.82 -24.44 4.94
CA ALA A 51 7.24 -23.29 4.13
C ALA A 51 6.98 -23.50 2.63
N GLY A 52 6.89 -22.42 1.87
CA GLY A 52 6.88 -22.44 0.41
C GLY A 52 8.30 -22.38 -0.17
N LEU A 53 8.44 -22.78 -1.43
CA LEU A 53 9.72 -22.83 -2.15
C LEU A 53 9.66 -21.90 -3.37
N LEU A 54 10.58 -20.93 -3.45
CA LEU A 54 10.64 -20.01 -4.58
C LEU A 54 12.01 -20.11 -5.26
N THR A 55 12.03 -20.40 -6.56
CA THR A 55 13.26 -20.44 -7.33
C THR A 55 13.44 -19.12 -8.08
N PRO A 56 14.51 -18.35 -7.79
CA PRO A 56 14.76 -17.11 -8.52
C PRO A 56 14.97 -17.35 -10.02
N PRO A 57 14.35 -16.54 -10.89
CA PRO A 57 14.69 -16.55 -12.31
C PRO A 57 16.16 -16.21 -12.53
N LYS A 58 16.78 -16.84 -13.52
CA LYS A 58 18.21 -16.62 -13.82
C LYS A 58 18.46 -15.13 -14.13
N GLY A 59 19.46 -14.55 -13.46
CA GLY A 59 19.85 -13.16 -13.69
C GLY A 59 18.95 -12.13 -12.98
N CYS A 60 18.04 -12.57 -12.10
CA CYS A 60 17.21 -11.70 -11.30
C CYS A 60 17.69 -11.61 -9.85
N GLN A 61 17.32 -10.51 -9.19
CA GLN A 61 17.38 -10.33 -7.75
C GLN A 61 15.98 -10.39 -7.16
N LEU A 62 15.89 -10.90 -5.94
CA LEU A 62 14.66 -10.86 -5.15
C LEU A 62 14.51 -9.47 -4.51
N VAL A 63 13.36 -8.85 -4.71
CA VAL A 63 12.89 -7.69 -3.95
C VAL A 63 11.89 -8.20 -2.92
N VAL A 64 12.07 -7.78 -1.68
CA VAL A 64 11.22 -8.18 -0.54
C VAL A 64 10.76 -6.91 0.17
N THR A 65 9.47 -6.82 0.39
CA THR A 65 8.87 -5.77 1.22
C THR A 65 7.88 -6.37 2.20
N THR A 66 7.60 -5.67 3.30
CA THR A 66 6.59 -6.08 4.28
C THR A 66 5.95 -4.87 4.92
N ASP A 67 4.60 -4.89 4.94
CA ASP A 67 3.79 -3.93 5.65
C ASP A 67 2.87 -4.62 6.66
N ALA A 68 2.62 -3.92 7.76
CA ALA A 68 1.65 -4.32 8.77
C ALA A 68 0.53 -3.29 8.87
N LEU A 69 -0.70 -3.73 8.78
CA LEU A 69 -1.89 -2.90 8.89
C LEU A 69 -2.67 -3.27 10.15
N VAL A 70 -3.02 -2.27 10.95
CA VAL A 70 -3.73 -2.42 12.23
C VAL A 70 -5.03 -1.64 12.16
N ALA A 71 -6.16 -2.29 12.50
CA ALA A 71 -7.47 -1.66 12.54
C ALA A 71 -7.48 -0.44 13.48
N GLY A 72 -8.08 0.65 13.03
CA GLY A 72 -8.15 1.92 13.75
C GLY A 72 -6.87 2.76 13.67
N GLN A 73 -5.80 2.26 13.04
CA GLN A 73 -4.56 3.00 12.77
C GLN A 73 -4.33 3.21 11.26
N HIS A 74 -4.34 2.13 10.49
CA HIS A 74 -4.03 2.14 9.05
C HIS A 74 -5.28 1.97 8.18
N PHE A 75 -6.38 1.51 8.76
CA PHE A 75 -7.69 1.40 8.12
C PHE A 75 -8.79 1.52 9.18
N LEU A 76 -9.98 1.89 8.75
CA LEU A 76 -11.12 2.02 9.65
C LEU A 76 -11.55 0.65 10.20
N ALA A 77 -11.91 0.60 11.50
CA ALA A 77 -12.20 -0.67 12.16
C ALA A 77 -13.40 -1.43 11.55
N ASP A 78 -14.27 -0.73 10.84
CA ASP A 78 -15.44 -1.24 10.13
C ASP A 78 -15.21 -1.34 8.61
N ALA A 79 -13.95 -1.34 8.16
CA ALA A 79 -13.62 -1.45 6.76
C ALA A 79 -14.21 -2.72 6.13
N ASP A 80 -14.73 -2.58 4.93
CA ASP A 80 -15.19 -3.71 4.12
C ASP A 80 -14.05 -4.70 3.89
N PRO A 81 -14.27 -6.01 4.10
CA PRO A 81 -13.18 -7.00 4.00
C PRO A 81 -12.59 -7.13 2.60
N GLU A 82 -13.36 -6.90 1.53
CA GLU A 82 -12.84 -6.87 0.15
C GLU A 82 -11.92 -5.66 -0.05
N CYS A 83 -12.35 -4.48 0.38
CA CYS A 83 -11.54 -3.26 0.34
C CYS A 83 -10.26 -3.42 1.16
N LEU A 84 -10.36 -4.04 2.34
CA LEU A 84 -9.20 -4.29 3.19
C LEU A 84 -8.19 -5.25 2.53
N ALA A 85 -8.68 -6.28 1.83
CA ALA A 85 -7.81 -7.18 1.07
C ALA A 85 -7.05 -6.45 -0.04
N VAL A 86 -7.78 -5.60 -0.80
CA VAL A 86 -7.19 -4.74 -1.84
C VAL A 86 -6.14 -3.81 -1.23
N LYS A 87 -6.44 -3.15 -0.11
CA LYS A 87 -5.50 -2.24 0.55
C LYS A 87 -4.28 -3.01 1.07
N ALA A 88 -4.48 -4.12 1.78
CA ALA A 88 -3.39 -4.87 2.40
C ALA A 88 -2.37 -5.42 1.38
N LEU A 89 -2.84 -5.94 0.24
CA LEU A 89 -1.92 -6.40 -0.81
C LEU A 89 -1.43 -5.22 -1.66
N GLY A 90 -2.27 -4.20 -1.87
CA GLY A 90 -1.98 -3.04 -2.69
C GLY A 90 -0.80 -2.21 -2.18
N VAL A 91 -0.69 -1.98 -0.87
CA VAL A 91 0.43 -1.21 -0.28
C VAL A 91 1.77 -1.89 -0.55
N ASN A 92 1.85 -3.21 -0.36
CA ASN A 92 3.06 -3.99 -0.65
C ASN A 92 3.39 -4.04 -2.15
N LEU A 93 2.37 -4.14 -3.01
CA LEU A 93 2.55 -4.08 -4.46
C LEU A 93 3.08 -2.70 -4.92
N SER A 94 2.75 -1.64 -4.19
CA SER A 94 3.27 -0.29 -4.42
C SER A 94 4.78 -0.22 -4.19
N ASP A 95 5.27 -0.79 -3.11
CA ASP A 95 6.71 -0.90 -2.84
C ASP A 95 7.44 -1.68 -3.95
N LEU A 96 6.88 -2.81 -4.37
CA LEU A 96 7.47 -3.58 -5.48
C LEU A 96 7.54 -2.75 -6.76
N ALA A 97 6.48 -1.97 -7.05
CA ALA A 97 6.46 -1.09 -8.20
C ALA A 97 7.50 0.03 -8.07
N ALA A 98 7.65 0.64 -6.88
CA ALA A 98 8.67 1.66 -6.61
C ALA A 98 10.11 1.16 -6.80
N MET A 99 10.32 -0.14 -6.55
CA MET A 99 11.62 -0.80 -6.79
C MET A 99 11.79 -1.30 -8.24
N GLY A 100 10.81 -1.08 -9.11
CA GLY A 100 10.84 -1.57 -10.49
C GLY A 100 10.69 -3.10 -10.60
N ALA A 101 10.18 -3.74 -9.57
CA ALA A 101 10.06 -5.19 -9.51
C ALA A 101 8.73 -5.68 -10.11
N THR A 102 8.80 -6.83 -10.78
CA THR A 102 7.60 -7.58 -11.17
C THR A 102 7.14 -8.43 -9.99
N PRO A 103 5.87 -8.32 -9.55
CA PRO A 103 5.32 -9.16 -8.48
C PRO A 103 5.50 -10.64 -8.76
N ALA A 104 5.69 -11.45 -7.73
CA ALA A 104 5.87 -12.89 -7.82
C ALA A 104 4.97 -13.67 -6.85
N ALA A 105 5.18 -13.49 -5.55
CA ALA A 105 4.44 -14.19 -4.52
C ALA A 105 4.32 -13.32 -3.26
N TYR A 106 3.43 -13.70 -2.36
CA TYR A 106 3.35 -13.06 -1.04
C TYR A 106 3.03 -14.07 0.06
N THR A 107 3.34 -13.71 1.30
CA THR A 107 2.87 -14.39 2.49
C THR A 107 1.96 -13.46 3.28
N LEU A 108 0.97 -14.05 3.99
CA LEU A 108 0.00 -13.32 4.80
C LEU A 108 0.04 -13.82 6.24
N ALA A 109 0.32 -12.94 7.19
CA ALA A 109 0.06 -13.19 8.61
C ALA A 109 -1.21 -12.43 9.02
N LEU A 110 -2.21 -13.18 9.50
CA LEU A 110 -3.51 -12.68 9.94
C LEU A 110 -3.68 -12.92 11.44
N ALA A 111 -3.72 -11.84 12.22
CA ALA A 111 -4.09 -11.85 13.62
C ALA A 111 -5.50 -11.26 13.78
N ALA A 112 -6.51 -12.12 13.95
CA ALA A 112 -7.91 -11.72 13.97
C ALA A 112 -8.51 -11.83 15.38
N PRO A 113 -9.36 -10.86 15.82
CA PRO A 113 -10.12 -10.98 17.04
C PRO A 113 -11.19 -12.08 16.93
N LYS A 114 -11.51 -12.73 18.04
CA LYS A 114 -12.61 -13.70 18.11
C LYS A 114 -13.96 -12.99 18.26
N PRO A 115 -15.06 -13.54 17.65
CA PRO A 115 -15.08 -14.69 16.74
C PRO A 115 -14.64 -14.31 15.32
N ILE A 116 -13.91 -15.19 14.64
CA ILE A 116 -13.66 -15.04 13.20
C ILE A 116 -14.94 -15.44 12.46
N VAL A 117 -15.47 -14.52 11.66
CA VAL A 117 -16.71 -14.75 10.89
C VAL A 117 -16.37 -15.35 9.53
N PRO A 118 -16.86 -16.57 9.19
CA PRO A 118 -16.59 -17.23 7.92
C PRO A 118 -16.90 -16.36 6.69
N GLY A 119 -18.02 -15.64 6.70
CA GLY A 119 -18.38 -14.70 5.61
C GLY A 119 -17.38 -13.57 5.43
N TRP A 120 -16.80 -13.06 6.52
CA TRP A 120 -15.74 -12.05 6.46
C TRP A 120 -14.49 -12.59 5.75
N LEU A 121 -14.05 -13.81 6.13
CA LEU A 121 -12.88 -14.44 5.52
C LEU A 121 -13.10 -14.75 4.03
N GLN A 122 -14.30 -15.21 3.67
CA GLN A 122 -14.65 -15.47 2.28
C GLN A 122 -14.53 -14.19 1.43
N THR A 123 -15.09 -13.08 1.92
CA THR A 123 -15.04 -11.79 1.21
C THR A 123 -13.61 -11.26 1.14
N PHE A 124 -12.85 -11.36 2.24
CA PHE A 124 -11.44 -10.97 2.27
C PHE A 124 -10.59 -11.80 1.29
N ALA A 125 -10.75 -13.13 1.29
CA ALA A 125 -10.03 -14.01 0.36
C ALA A 125 -10.42 -13.74 -1.10
N SER A 126 -11.69 -13.42 -1.39
CA SER A 126 -12.12 -13.02 -2.73
C SER A 126 -11.39 -11.76 -3.20
N GLY A 127 -11.31 -10.72 -2.36
CA GLY A 127 -10.58 -9.49 -2.69
C GLY A 127 -9.08 -9.72 -2.92
N LEU A 128 -8.45 -10.62 -2.15
CA LEU A 128 -7.07 -11.05 -2.43
C LEU A 128 -6.95 -11.74 -3.79
N GLY A 129 -7.89 -12.62 -4.15
CA GLY A 129 -7.92 -13.31 -5.44
C GLY A 129 -8.02 -12.35 -6.62
N ASP A 130 -8.85 -11.31 -6.50
CA ASP A 130 -8.98 -10.28 -7.55
C ASP A 130 -7.68 -9.49 -7.73
N MET A 131 -7.01 -9.15 -6.63
CA MET A 131 -5.70 -8.50 -6.67
C MET A 131 -4.62 -9.41 -7.27
N GLN A 132 -4.64 -10.71 -6.95
CA GLN A 132 -3.73 -11.69 -7.55
C GLN A 132 -3.89 -11.75 -9.06
N ALA A 133 -5.13 -11.87 -9.54
CA ALA A 133 -5.43 -11.91 -10.97
C ALA A 133 -5.00 -10.62 -11.69
N ALA A 134 -5.20 -9.45 -11.06
CA ALA A 134 -4.85 -8.16 -11.64
C ALA A 134 -3.32 -7.92 -11.72
N HIS A 135 -2.55 -8.46 -10.78
CA HIS A 135 -1.12 -8.14 -10.63
C HIS A 135 -0.17 -9.33 -10.86
N GLY A 136 -0.70 -10.52 -11.13
CA GLY A 136 0.11 -11.71 -11.43
C GLY A 136 0.95 -12.19 -10.24
N ILE A 137 0.40 -12.08 -9.03
CA ILE A 137 1.03 -12.52 -7.78
C ILE A 137 0.19 -13.64 -7.16
N PHE A 138 0.77 -14.53 -6.34
CA PHE A 138 0.03 -15.60 -5.69
C PHE A 138 0.42 -15.77 -4.22
N LEU A 139 -0.47 -16.37 -3.41
CA LEU A 139 -0.18 -16.68 -2.02
C LEU A 139 0.80 -17.86 -1.93
N LEU A 140 1.94 -17.63 -1.29
CA LEU A 140 2.99 -18.63 -1.07
C LEU A 140 2.83 -19.36 0.27
N GLY A 141 2.30 -18.68 1.28
CA GLY A 141 2.14 -19.19 2.63
C GLY A 141 1.68 -18.11 3.59
N GLY A 142 1.70 -18.41 4.87
CA GLY A 142 1.30 -17.44 5.88
C GLY A 142 1.05 -18.05 7.23
N ASP A 143 0.40 -17.26 8.09
CA ASP A 143 0.01 -17.69 9.43
C ASP A 143 -1.34 -17.09 9.81
N THR A 144 -2.14 -17.80 10.58
CA THR A 144 -3.45 -17.32 11.05
C THR A 144 -3.56 -17.56 12.54
N VAL A 145 -3.61 -16.49 13.31
CA VAL A 145 -3.69 -16.51 14.77
C VAL A 145 -4.88 -15.71 15.28
N THR A 146 -5.28 -15.97 16.49
CA THR A 146 -6.29 -15.15 17.17
C THR A 146 -5.63 -14.16 18.12
N THR A 147 -6.21 -12.97 18.24
CA THR A 147 -5.74 -11.90 19.13
C THR A 147 -6.87 -11.36 20.00
N ASN A 148 -6.53 -10.82 21.17
CA ASN A 148 -7.44 -10.00 21.98
C ASN A 148 -7.35 -8.51 21.61
N GLY A 149 -6.44 -8.14 20.71
CA GLY A 149 -6.25 -6.80 20.19
C GLY A 149 -7.05 -6.55 18.90
N PRO A 150 -6.76 -5.44 18.21
CA PRO A 150 -7.39 -5.13 16.93
C PRO A 150 -6.99 -6.13 15.84
N LEU A 151 -7.82 -6.23 14.80
CA LEU A 151 -7.46 -6.95 13.59
C LEU A 151 -6.14 -6.41 13.05
N THR A 152 -5.19 -7.31 12.84
CA THR A 152 -3.87 -6.97 12.32
C THR A 152 -3.52 -7.89 11.16
N LEU A 153 -3.06 -7.31 10.09
CA LEU A 153 -2.61 -7.99 8.88
C LEU A 153 -1.14 -7.65 8.65
N SER A 154 -0.34 -8.62 8.28
CA SER A 154 1.00 -8.35 7.73
C SER A 154 1.20 -9.17 6.47
N ILE A 155 1.54 -8.47 5.39
CA ILE A 155 1.87 -9.10 4.11
C ILE A 155 3.35 -8.87 3.85
N THR A 156 4.05 -9.95 3.48
CA THR A 156 5.38 -9.86 2.90
C THR A 156 5.26 -10.18 1.43
N ALA A 157 5.51 -9.21 0.56
CA ALA A 157 5.48 -9.39 -0.88
C ALA A 157 6.87 -9.57 -1.46
N LEU A 158 6.95 -10.42 -2.46
CA LEU A 158 8.16 -10.86 -3.15
C LEU A 158 8.04 -10.51 -4.63
N GLY A 159 9.10 -9.95 -5.22
CA GLY A 159 9.13 -9.61 -6.63
C GLY A 159 10.51 -9.80 -7.25
N TRP A 160 10.57 -9.80 -8.56
CA TRP A 160 11.80 -9.98 -9.32
C TRP A 160 12.18 -8.72 -10.07
N VAL A 161 13.45 -8.38 -10.03
CA VAL A 161 14.07 -7.35 -10.86
C VAL A 161 15.37 -7.90 -11.46
N ALA A 162 15.77 -7.45 -12.62
CA ALA A 162 17.08 -7.84 -13.19
C ALA A 162 18.20 -7.42 -12.23
N ALA A 163 19.22 -8.27 -12.09
CA ALA A 163 20.30 -8.06 -11.14
C ALA A 163 20.99 -6.69 -11.36
N GLY A 164 21.07 -5.89 -10.30
CA GLY A 164 21.64 -4.55 -10.32
C GLY A 164 20.76 -3.45 -10.92
N GLN A 165 19.51 -3.75 -11.28
CA GLN A 165 18.59 -2.81 -11.95
C GLN A 165 17.45 -2.30 -11.07
N ALA A 166 17.42 -2.69 -9.78
CA ALA A 166 16.40 -2.20 -8.86
C ALA A 166 16.44 -0.67 -8.76
N LEU A 167 15.27 -0.04 -8.92
CA LEU A 167 15.10 1.38 -8.65
C LEU A 167 15.30 1.65 -7.16
N ARG A 168 15.75 2.84 -6.83
CA ARG A 168 16.04 3.23 -5.45
C ARG A 168 15.56 4.65 -5.19
N ARG A 169 15.39 5.00 -3.92
CA ARG A 169 15.16 6.38 -3.50
C ARG A 169 16.37 7.30 -3.77
N SER A 170 17.58 6.74 -3.80
CA SER A 170 18.83 7.45 -4.11
C SER A 170 19.17 7.36 -5.59
N GLY A 171 19.86 8.37 -6.12
CA GLY A 171 20.37 8.37 -7.50
C GLY A 171 19.87 9.55 -8.33
N ALA A 172 18.93 10.36 -7.81
CA ALA A 172 18.53 11.61 -8.44
C ALA A 172 19.74 12.54 -8.63
N GLN A 173 19.72 13.31 -9.71
CA GLN A 173 20.76 14.28 -10.05
C GLN A 173 20.15 15.68 -10.15
N THR A 174 20.98 16.69 -9.89
CA THR A 174 20.57 18.08 -10.09
C THR A 174 20.13 18.31 -11.55
N GLY A 175 18.95 18.89 -11.71
CA GLY A 175 18.36 19.15 -13.01
C GLY A 175 17.54 18.00 -13.58
N ASP A 176 17.45 16.86 -12.86
CA ASP A 176 16.47 15.81 -13.21
C ASP A 176 15.05 16.38 -13.10
N ASP A 177 14.20 16.03 -14.03
CA ASP A 177 12.77 16.27 -13.93
C ASP A 177 12.16 15.34 -12.89
N LEU A 178 11.26 15.87 -12.06
CA LEU A 178 10.48 15.11 -11.10
C LEU A 178 9.10 14.81 -11.70
N TYR A 179 8.74 13.55 -11.71
CA TYR A 179 7.49 13.03 -12.26
C TYR A 179 6.63 12.39 -11.18
N LEU A 180 5.31 12.40 -11.41
CA LEU A 180 4.31 11.73 -10.57
C LEU A 180 3.34 10.95 -11.46
N SER A 181 3.03 9.72 -11.07
CA SER A 181 2.00 8.92 -11.72
C SER A 181 0.60 9.26 -11.21
N GLY A 182 -0.43 9.01 -12.00
CA GLY A 182 -1.83 9.11 -11.61
C GLY A 182 -2.27 10.47 -11.12
N SER A 183 -2.94 10.51 -9.96
CA SER A 183 -3.40 11.71 -9.26
C SER A 183 -3.04 11.66 -7.79
N ILE A 184 -2.87 12.84 -7.17
CA ILE A 184 -2.41 12.99 -5.79
C ILE A 184 -3.49 13.59 -4.88
N GLY A 185 -3.49 13.17 -3.60
CA GLY A 185 -4.34 13.69 -2.54
C GLY A 185 -5.74 13.08 -2.51
N ASP A 186 -6.09 12.24 -3.47
CA ASP A 186 -7.39 11.58 -3.54
C ASP A 186 -7.66 10.73 -2.30
N ALA A 187 -6.68 9.93 -1.87
CA ALA A 187 -6.83 9.06 -0.71
C ALA A 187 -6.90 9.84 0.60
N ALA A 188 -6.11 10.89 0.74
CA ALA A 188 -6.14 11.76 1.92
C ALA A 188 -7.50 12.47 2.07
N LEU A 189 -8.09 12.96 0.97
CA LEU A 189 -9.45 13.48 0.98
C LEU A 189 -10.49 12.38 1.22
N GLY A 190 -10.28 11.20 0.66
CA GLY A 190 -11.12 10.01 0.87
C GLY A 190 -11.17 9.59 2.34
N LEU A 191 -10.07 9.70 3.07
CA LEU A 191 -10.05 9.48 4.52
C LEU A 191 -10.93 10.48 5.27
N LEU A 192 -10.94 11.76 4.87
CA LEU A 192 -11.82 12.77 5.48
C LEU A 192 -13.31 12.45 5.21
N VAL A 193 -13.63 11.95 4.01
CA VAL A 193 -14.99 11.49 3.69
C VAL A 193 -15.34 10.26 4.51
N ALA A 194 -14.48 9.26 4.56
CA ALA A 194 -14.75 7.97 5.19
C ALA A 194 -14.82 8.08 6.73
N ARG A 195 -13.85 8.76 7.35
CA ARG A 195 -13.71 8.86 8.80
C ARG A 195 -14.61 9.93 9.41
N ASP A 196 -14.67 11.10 8.77
CA ASP A 196 -15.30 12.30 9.36
C ASP A 196 -16.69 12.56 8.76
N GLY A 197 -17.15 11.75 7.77
CA GLY A 197 -18.44 11.94 7.10
C GLY A 197 -18.53 13.27 6.33
N ARG A 198 -17.40 13.85 5.91
CA ARG A 198 -17.37 15.12 5.20
C ARG A 198 -17.86 14.96 3.77
N THR A 199 -18.58 15.96 3.29
CA THR A 199 -18.89 16.12 1.86
C THR A 199 -17.93 17.15 1.28
N LEU A 200 -17.11 16.74 0.33
CA LEU A 200 -16.03 17.55 -0.24
C LEU A 200 -16.25 17.86 -1.73
N ALA A 201 -16.71 16.89 -2.51
CA ALA A 201 -16.81 16.97 -3.97
C ALA A 201 -18.18 16.53 -4.52
N GLY A 202 -19.21 16.51 -3.66
CA GLY A 202 -20.53 15.97 -3.97
C GLY A 202 -20.55 14.44 -3.99
N VAL A 203 -21.72 13.84 -4.19
CA VAL A 203 -21.97 12.40 -3.99
C VAL A 203 -21.01 11.53 -4.81
N ASP A 204 -20.91 11.77 -6.10
CA ASP A 204 -20.06 10.94 -6.99
C ASP A 204 -18.57 11.21 -6.74
N GLY A 205 -18.19 12.47 -6.48
CA GLY A 205 -16.81 12.83 -6.16
C GLY A 205 -16.37 12.25 -4.82
N ASP A 206 -17.22 12.30 -3.80
CA ASP A 206 -16.93 11.73 -2.47
C ASP A 206 -16.80 10.20 -2.55
N ALA A 207 -17.66 9.54 -3.33
CA ALA A 207 -17.55 8.09 -3.58
C ALA A 207 -16.22 7.72 -4.27
N PHE A 208 -15.79 8.50 -5.27
CA PHE A 208 -14.48 8.32 -5.91
C PHE A 208 -13.33 8.51 -4.94
N LEU A 209 -13.33 9.58 -4.13
CA LEU A 209 -12.28 9.84 -3.15
C LEU A 209 -12.20 8.71 -2.12
N ARG A 210 -13.36 8.23 -1.64
CA ARG A 210 -13.42 7.11 -0.72
C ARG A 210 -12.87 5.83 -1.35
N ASP A 211 -13.22 5.51 -2.61
CA ASP A 211 -12.66 4.35 -3.32
C ASP A 211 -11.13 4.43 -3.42
N ARG A 212 -10.57 5.62 -3.65
CA ARG A 212 -9.12 5.82 -3.71
C ARG A 212 -8.44 5.55 -2.35
N TYR A 213 -9.07 5.89 -1.23
CA TYR A 213 -8.59 5.58 0.11
C TYR A 213 -8.71 4.08 0.43
N ASP A 214 -9.88 3.48 0.13
CA ASP A 214 -10.17 2.09 0.46
C ASP A 214 -9.43 1.11 -0.45
N ARG A 215 -9.21 1.48 -1.72
CA ARG A 215 -8.64 0.62 -2.78
C ARG A 215 -7.47 1.31 -3.50
N PRO A 216 -6.27 1.27 -2.92
CA PRO A 216 -5.05 1.76 -3.59
C PRO A 216 -4.85 1.08 -4.94
N ARG A 217 -4.27 1.83 -5.89
CA ARG A 217 -4.02 1.35 -7.26
C ARG A 217 -2.51 1.26 -7.51
N PRO A 218 -1.82 0.21 -7.04
CA PRO A 218 -0.38 0.09 -7.15
C PRO A 218 0.07 0.07 -8.62
N ARG A 219 1.15 0.76 -8.92
CA ARG A 219 1.62 1.02 -10.28
C ARG A 219 2.56 -0.07 -10.80
N THR A 220 2.22 -1.35 -10.54
CA THR A 220 3.01 -2.53 -10.94
C THR A 220 3.23 -2.66 -12.45
N ALA A 221 2.33 -2.10 -13.26
CA ALA A 221 2.51 -2.03 -14.71
C ALA A 221 3.53 -0.96 -15.13
N LEU A 222 3.69 0.12 -14.36
CA LEU A 222 4.60 1.23 -14.66
C LEU A 222 6.00 0.98 -14.11
N GLY A 223 6.11 0.58 -12.82
CA GLY A 223 7.39 0.46 -12.12
C GLY A 223 8.47 -0.29 -12.90
N PRO A 224 8.24 -1.52 -13.39
CA PRO A 224 9.23 -2.26 -14.18
C PRO A 224 9.64 -1.56 -15.49
N ARG A 225 8.79 -0.71 -16.05
CA ARG A 225 9.08 0.06 -17.28
C ARG A 225 9.95 1.27 -17.02
N LEU A 226 10.04 1.73 -15.77
CA LEU A 226 10.91 2.83 -15.37
C LEU A 226 12.36 2.38 -15.15
N VAL A 227 12.61 1.09 -15.06
CA VAL A 227 13.97 0.54 -14.97
C VAL A 227 14.79 1.01 -16.17
N SER A 228 16.00 1.51 -15.92
CA SER A 228 16.91 2.14 -16.90
C SER A 228 16.43 3.50 -17.48
N ILE A 229 15.29 4.04 -17.01
CA ILE A 229 14.79 5.36 -17.37
C ILE A 229 14.92 6.30 -16.18
N ALA A 230 14.38 5.90 -15.03
CA ALA A 230 14.38 6.69 -13.80
C ALA A 230 15.74 6.63 -13.10
N THR A 231 16.17 7.75 -12.56
CA THR A 231 17.37 7.88 -11.73
C THR A 231 17.08 7.58 -10.25
N SER A 232 15.84 7.87 -9.81
CA SER A 232 15.32 7.48 -8.50
C SER A 232 13.82 7.22 -8.56
N CYS A 233 13.28 6.47 -7.59
CA CYS A 233 11.85 6.20 -7.50
C CYS A 233 11.46 5.91 -6.04
N ILE A 234 10.25 6.32 -5.67
CA ILE A 234 9.57 6.04 -4.40
C ILE A 234 8.07 5.97 -4.67
N ASP A 235 7.33 5.21 -3.89
CA ASP A 235 5.88 5.35 -3.85
C ASP A 235 5.44 6.46 -2.88
N VAL A 236 4.24 6.98 -3.05
CA VAL A 236 3.68 8.06 -2.23
C VAL A 236 2.72 7.46 -1.22
N SER A 237 3.24 7.15 -0.04
CA SER A 237 2.53 6.55 1.09
C SER A 237 2.30 7.53 2.25
N ASP A 238 3.27 8.39 2.54
CA ASP A 238 3.22 9.37 3.65
C ASP A 238 2.83 10.78 3.21
N GLY A 239 2.73 10.97 1.90
CA GLY A 239 2.40 12.23 1.24
C GLY A 239 3.52 12.76 0.36
N LEU A 240 3.15 13.39 -0.76
CA LEU A 240 4.07 13.79 -1.81
C LEU A 240 5.29 14.56 -1.30
N ALA A 241 5.08 15.54 -0.43
CA ALA A 241 6.17 16.37 0.08
C ALA A 241 7.16 15.56 0.94
N ALA A 242 6.68 14.63 1.75
CA ALA A 242 7.51 13.78 2.60
C ALA A 242 8.30 12.77 1.76
N ASP A 243 7.62 12.10 0.82
CA ASP A 243 8.23 11.04 0.02
C ASP A 243 9.23 11.58 -1.00
N VAL A 244 8.95 12.72 -1.66
CA VAL A 244 9.96 13.43 -2.44
C VAL A 244 11.13 13.91 -1.57
N GLY A 245 10.85 14.29 -0.32
CA GLY A 245 11.88 14.61 0.68
C GLY A 245 12.83 13.44 0.94
N HIS A 246 12.35 12.21 0.91
CA HIS A 246 13.20 11.02 1.02
C HIS A 246 14.11 10.85 -0.20
N ILE A 247 13.61 11.07 -1.42
CA ILE A 247 14.46 11.09 -2.64
C ILE A 247 15.53 12.18 -2.52
N ALA A 248 15.12 13.39 -2.19
CA ALA A 248 16.02 14.54 -2.07
C ALA A 248 17.13 14.25 -1.04
N LYS A 249 16.76 13.86 0.18
CA LYS A 249 17.69 13.57 1.26
C LYS A 249 18.68 12.45 0.92
N THR A 250 18.20 11.33 0.36
CA THR A 250 19.08 10.18 0.03
C THR A 250 19.99 10.43 -1.17
N SER A 251 19.66 11.44 -1.99
CA SER A 251 20.47 11.89 -3.13
C SER A 251 21.35 13.10 -2.81
N GLY A 252 21.24 13.67 -1.59
CA GLY A 252 21.98 14.87 -1.19
C GLY A 252 21.54 16.14 -1.92
N LEU A 253 20.26 16.24 -2.29
CA LEU A 253 19.65 17.27 -3.09
C LEU A 253 18.42 17.88 -2.40
N GLY A 254 17.75 18.81 -3.07
CA GLY A 254 16.39 19.26 -2.81
C GLY A 254 15.51 19.10 -4.04
N ALA A 255 14.27 19.57 -3.94
CA ALA A 255 13.33 19.55 -5.04
C ALA A 255 12.44 20.80 -5.05
N GLU A 256 12.08 21.24 -6.23
CA GLU A 256 11.04 22.24 -6.46
C GLU A 256 9.83 21.59 -7.14
N ILE A 257 8.64 21.76 -6.56
CA ILE A 257 7.37 21.22 -7.04
C ILE A 257 6.43 22.38 -7.34
N GLY A 258 5.94 22.48 -8.58
CA GLY A 258 4.91 23.43 -8.96
C GLY A 258 3.54 22.95 -8.56
N VAL A 259 2.86 23.65 -7.65
CA VAL A 259 1.52 23.26 -7.19
C VAL A 259 0.50 23.26 -8.33
N GLN A 260 0.65 24.14 -9.30
CA GLN A 260 -0.18 24.20 -10.50
C GLN A 260 0.04 23.02 -11.46
N ASP A 261 1.16 22.30 -11.32
CA ASP A 261 1.52 21.16 -12.15
C ASP A 261 1.10 19.82 -11.55
N LEU A 262 0.53 19.84 -10.33
CA LEU A 262 0.07 18.64 -9.65
C LEU A 262 -1.10 18.00 -10.39
N PRO A 263 -1.02 16.68 -10.71
CA PRO A 263 -2.13 15.98 -11.32
C PRO A 263 -3.21 15.70 -10.26
N LEU A 264 -4.28 16.48 -10.29
CA LEU A 264 -5.44 16.30 -9.43
C LEU A 264 -6.57 15.61 -10.19
N SER A 265 -7.33 14.75 -9.52
CA SER A 265 -8.59 14.23 -10.05
C SER A 265 -9.65 15.34 -10.15
N ASP A 266 -10.74 15.10 -10.87
CA ASP A 266 -11.85 16.05 -10.91
C ASP A 266 -12.48 16.27 -9.54
N ALA A 267 -12.56 15.20 -8.73
CA ALA A 267 -13.05 15.26 -7.36
C ALA A 267 -12.13 16.12 -6.47
N ALA A 268 -10.80 15.91 -6.53
CA ALA A 268 -9.84 16.70 -5.77
C ALA A 268 -9.86 18.18 -6.21
N ARG A 269 -9.99 18.45 -7.52
CA ARG A 269 -10.16 19.82 -8.04
C ARG A 269 -11.41 20.50 -7.53
N ALA A 270 -12.54 19.78 -7.52
CA ALA A 270 -13.81 20.30 -6.99
C ALA A 270 -13.73 20.61 -5.50
N ALA A 271 -13.16 19.70 -4.71
CA ALA A 271 -12.94 19.89 -3.29
C ALA A 271 -12.04 21.09 -3.01
N LEU A 272 -10.91 21.21 -3.72
CA LEU A 272 -9.97 22.35 -3.57
C LEU A 272 -10.58 23.69 -4.00
N ALA A 273 -11.43 23.71 -5.02
CA ALA A 273 -12.13 24.91 -5.45
C ALA A 273 -13.15 25.38 -4.40
N ALA A 274 -13.80 24.44 -3.69
CA ALA A 274 -14.73 24.74 -2.59
C ALA A 274 -14.01 25.17 -1.30
N ASP A 275 -12.87 24.52 -1.00
CA ASP A 275 -12.06 24.80 0.20
C ASP A 275 -10.55 24.79 -0.15
N PRO A 276 -9.97 25.97 -0.47
CA PRO A 276 -8.54 26.09 -0.79
C PRO A 276 -7.59 25.63 0.33
N SER A 277 -8.05 25.55 1.59
CA SER A 277 -7.24 25.08 2.72
C SER A 277 -6.88 23.58 2.60
N LEU A 278 -7.61 22.82 1.78
CA LEU A 278 -7.35 21.41 1.51
C LEU A 278 -6.06 21.17 0.74
N LEU A 279 -5.44 22.22 0.16
CA LEU A 279 -4.15 22.07 -0.53
C LEU A 279 -3.10 21.40 0.36
N LYS A 280 -3.04 21.79 1.62
CA LYS A 280 -2.13 21.15 2.57
C LYS A 280 -2.40 19.63 2.65
N THR A 281 -3.65 19.24 2.86
CA THR A 281 -4.05 17.82 2.93
C THR A 281 -3.69 17.07 1.66
N LEU A 282 -3.91 17.67 0.48
CA LEU A 282 -3.57 17.08 -0.81
C LEU A 282 -2.06 16.75 -0.97
N VAL A 283 -1.19 17.60 -0.46
CA VAL A 283 0.27 17.47 -0.68
C VAL A 283 0.98 16.73 0.44
N THR A 284 0.39 16.73 1.65
CA THR A 284 1.01 16.15 2.85
C THR A 284 0.26 14.96 3.41
N GLY A 285 -0.92 14.64 2.89
CA GLY A 285 -1.65 13.44 3.25
C GLY A 285 -1.15 12.24 2.46
N GLY A 286 -1.22 11.07 3.05
CA GLY A 286 -0.72 9.82 2.49
C GLY A 286 -1.79 8.97 1.82
N ASP A 287 -1.45 7.69 1.62
CA ASP A 287 -2.29 6.60 1.09
C ASP A 287 -2.60 6.67 -0.42
N ASP A 288 -1.94 7.51 -1.20
CA ASP A 288 -2.19 7.59 -2.65
C ASP A 288 -1.58 6.42 -3.44
N TYR A 289 -0.45 5.88 -2.98
CA TYR A 289 0.28 4.77 -3.61
C TYR A 289 0.55 4.97 -5.10
N GLU A 290 0.86 6.23 -5.47
CA GLU A 290 1.39 6.62 -6.76
C GLU A 290 2.92 6.54 -6.74
N LEU A 291 3.57 6.58 -7.92
CA LEU A 291 5.02 6.64 -8.02
C LEU A 291 5.49 8.07 -8.24
N ALA A 292 6.35 8.57 -7.36
CA ALA A 292 7.17 9.76 -7.58
C ALA A 292 8.57 9.31 -8.02
N PHE A 293 9.06 9.81 -9.14
CA PHE A 293 10.36 9.40 -9.67
C PHE A 293 11.05 10.53 -10.40
N THR A 294 12.37 10.42 -10.52
CA THR A 294 13.18 11.40 -11.24
C THR A 294 13.79 10.79 -12.50
N ALA A 295 13.98 11.61 -13.52
CA ALA A 295 14.66 11.21 -14.74
C ALA A 295 15.31 12.42 -15.40
N PRO A 296 16.44 12.25 -16.13
CA PRO A 296 17.05 13.35 -16.86
C PRO A 296 16.08 13.87 -17.93
N PRO A 297 16.06 15.19 -18.24
CA PRO A 297 15.16 15.76 -19.25
C PRO A 297 15.25 15.07 -20.61
N SER A 298 16.42 14.53 -20.96
CA SER A 298 16.63 13.75 -22.19
C SER A 298 15.81 12.45 -22.23
N SER A 299 15.32 11.95 -21.10
CA SER A 299 14.50 10.72 -20.99
C SER A 299 13.00 11.00 -21.13
N ALA A 300 12.55 12.23 -21.32
CA ALA A 300 11.12 12.58 -21.36
C ALA A 300 10.31 11.73 -22.37
N ALA A 301 10.88 11.44 -23.55
CA ALA A 301 10.24 10.59 -24.54
C ALA A 301 10.10 9.12 -24.08
N ALA A 302 11.09 8.60 -23.34
CA ALA A 302 11.05 7.26 -22.77
C ALA A 302 10.01 7.18 -21.64
N VAL A 303 9.94 8.21 -20.79
CA VAL A 303 8.90 8.34 -19.74
C VAL A 303 7.51 8.34 -20.35
N ALA A 304 7.28 9.16 -21.40
CA ALA A 304 5.99 9.20 -22.09
C ALA A 304 5.63 7.84 -22.74
N THR A 305 6.61 7.10 -23.21
CA THR A 305 6.40 5.74 -23.75
C THR A 305 6.04 4.76 -22.65
N ALA A 306 6.75 4.76 -21.51
CA ALA A 306 6.44 3.92 -20.36
C ALA A 306 5.02 4.19 -19.81
N ALA A 307 4.62 5.46 -19.72
CA ALA A 307 3.28 5.87 -19.33
C ALA A 307 2.21 5.32 -20.27
N ARG A 308 2.38 5.48 -21.59
CA ARG A 308 1.44 4.96 -22.59
C ARG A 308 1.31 3.44 -22.55
N GLU A 309 2.43 2.73 -22.47
CA GLU A 309 2.45 1.26 -22.48
C GLU A 309 1.92 0.63 -21.19
N SER A 310 2.06 1.33 -20.06
CA SER A 310 1.49 0.91 -18.78
C SER A 310 0.01 1.30 -18.63
N GLY A 311 -0.50 2.20 -19.46
CA GLY A 311 -1.83 2.80 -19.30
C GLY A 311 -1.96 3.71 -18.07
N VAL A 312 -0.82 4.14 -17.49
CA VAL A 312 -0.77 5.00 -16.30
C VAL A 312 -0.37 6.41 -16.72
N PRO A 313 -1.20 7.43 -16.45
CA PRO A 313 -0.81 8.82 -16.67
C PRO A 313 0.44 9.16 -15.84
N VAL A 314 1.36 9.93 -16.43
CA VAL A 314 2.56 10.44 -15.76
C VAL A 314 2.68 11.93 -16.06
N THR A 315 2.87 12.73 -15.02
CA THR A 315 2.96 14.20 -15.11
C THR A 315 4.30 14.66 -14.55
N ARG A 316 4.97 15.55 -15.27
CA ARG A 316 6.11 16.29 -14.73
C ARG A 316 5.58 17.34 -13.75
N ILE A 317 6.06 17.29 -12.50
CA ILE A 317 5.58 18.15 -11.41
C ILE A 317 6.66 19.10 -10.87
N GLY A 318 7.92 18.92 -11.28
CA GLY A 318 9.00 19.70 -10.70
C GLY A 318 10.37 19.32 -11.22
N THR A 319 11.40 19.69 -10.44
CA THR A 319 12.81 19.48 -10.78
C THR A 319 13.64 19.28 -9.51
N MET A 320 14.67 18.45 -9.59
CA MET A 320 15.66 18.28 -8.53
C MET A 320 16.69 19.41 -8.51
N THR A 321 16.99 19.94 -7.32
CA THR A 321 17.84 21.13 -7.15
C THR A 321 19.01 20.88 -6.20
N THR A 322 20.02 21.73 -6.23
CA THR A 322 21.16 21.71 -5.28
C THR A 322 20.79 22.28 -3.92
N GLU A 323 19.78 23.16 -3.86
CA GLU A 323 19.29 23.73 -2.61
C GLU A 323 18.61 22.65 -1.80
N PRO A 324 19.00 22.41 -0.54
CA PRO A 324 18.36 21.41 0.28
C PRO A 324 16.87 21.75 0.51
N ASP A 325 16.10 20.76 0.89
CA ASP A 325 14.68 20.81 1.16
C ASP A 325 13.77 20.72 -0.09
N VAL A 326 12.54 20.32 0.16
CA VAL A 326 11.46 20.30 -0.84
C VAL A 326 10.69 21.61 -0.76
N ARG A 327 10.68 22.34 -1.85
CA ARG A 327 9.99 23.62 -1.97
C ARG A 327 8.74 23.47 -2.83
N LEU A 328 7.60 23.89 -2.30
CA LEU A 328 6.35 23.97 -3.04
C LEU A 328 6.18 25.38 -3.58
N LEU A 329 6.05 25.48 -4.89
CA LEU A 329 5.96 26.76 -5.59
C LEU A 329 4.52 26.99 -6.07
N GLY A 330 3.93 28.09 -5.62
CA GLY A 330 2.65 28.58 -6.13
C GLY A 330 2.77 29.31 -7.46
N PRO A 331 1.67 29.84 -7.99
CA PRO A 331 1.65 30.64 -9.20
C PRO A 331 2.66 31.79 -9.12
N GLY A 332 3.46 31.95 -10.19
CA GLY A 332 4.52 32.98 -10.24
C GLY A 332 5.78 32.63 -9.45
N GLY A 333 5.94 31.39 -8.97
CA GLY A 333 7.14 30.92 -8.27
C GLY A 333 7.23 31.35 -6.80
N ALA A 334 6.15 31.83 -6.21
CA ALA A 334 6.10 32.16 -4.78
C ALA A 334 6.17 30.88 -3.94
N MET A 335 7.09 30.85 -2.97
CA MET A 335 7.19 29.71 -2.05
C MET A 335 5.95 29.62 -1.15
N LEU A 336 5.38 28.43 -1.09
CA LEU A 336 4.26 28.12 -0.21
C LEU A 336 4.77 27.41 1.04
N ASP A 337 4.52 27.99 2.21
CA ASP A 337 4.77 27.33 3.49
C ASP A 337 3.51 26.60 3.94
N LEU A 338 3.49 25.30 3.77
CA LEU A 338 2.39 24.45 4.27
C LEU A 338 2.65 23.92 5.69
N GLY A 339 3.76 24.32 6.29
CA GLY A 339 4.23 23.81 7.58
C GLY A 339 4.67 22.33 7.49
N PRO A 340 5.07 21.72 8.63
CA PRO A 340 5.46 20.33 8.65
C PRO A 340 4.30 19.43 8.22
N GLY A 341 4.59 18.47 7.34
CA GLY A 341 3.63 17.49 6.83
C GLY A 341 4.25 16.09 6.76
N GLY A 342 3.42 15.12 6.39
CA GLY A 342 3.76 13.70 6.34
C GLY A 342 3.27 12.94 7.58
N TYR A 343 2.83 11.70 7.38
CA TYR A 343 2.43 10.81 8.46
C TYR A 343 3.66 10.39 9.29
N ARG A 344 3.47 10.26 10.61
CA ARG A 344 4.53 9.78 11.52
C ARG A 344 3.92 8.81 12.53
N HIS A 345 4.54 7.64 12.66
CA HIS A 345 4.14 6.64 13.66
C HIS A 345 4.59 6.99 15.09
N PHE A 346 5.65 7.80 15.25
CA PHE A 346 6.28 8.15 16.54
C PHE A 346 6.67 9.62 16.62
#